data_faf437e1fa0e638520f0fa350de36487
#
_entry.id   faf437e1fa0e638520f0fa350de36487
#
_cell.length_a   1.000
_cell.length_b   1.000
_cell.length_c   1.000
_cell.angle_alpha   90.00
_cell.angle_beta   90.00
_cell.angle_gamma   90.00
#
_symmetry.space_group_name_H-M   'P 1'
#
loop_
_entity.id
_entity.type
_entity.pdbx_description
1 polymer ?
#
loop_
_entity_poly.entity_id
_entity_poly.type
_entity_poly.pdbx_seq_one_letter_code
_entity_poly.pdbx_strand_id
1 'polypeptide(L)'
;MADTIELPRTRGPGSGLDDNWRVIVRNDDHNTFDHVAASLARTLPGVSIQQGYAYADAIHNAGQAMVWSGMKEPAELYWAQLDGAGLTMAPLEQG
;
A
#
# COMPACT_ATOMS: atom_id res chain seq x y z
N MET A 1 10.91 -10.60 9.85
CA MET A 1 11.53 -10.19 10.28
C MET A 1 12.04 -9.91 10.54
N ALA A 2 11.29 -10.24 10.40
CA ALA A 2 11.81 -9.87 10.77
C ALA A 2 11.92 -9.67 11.13
N ASP A 3 11.46 -9.81 10.75
CA ASP A 3 11.78 -9.54 11.25
C ASP A 3 11.86 -9.23 11.68
N THR A 4 11.52 -9.32 11.68
CA THR A 4 11.77 -8.95 12.22
C THR A 4 11.91 -8.81 12.81
N ILE A 5 11.65 -8.85 12.89
CA ILE A 5 11.82 -8.59 13.57
C ILE A 5 11.85 -8.59 14.12
N GLU A 6 11.65 -8.54 14.22
CA GLU A 6 11.64 -8.32 14.81
C GLU A 6 11.46 -8.23 15.46
N LEU A 7 11.24 -8.44 15.74
CA LEU A 7 10.86 -8.16 16.51
C LEU A 7 10.50 -8.02 17.13
N PRO A 8 10.33 -7.92 17.52
CA PRO A 8 9.68 -7.66 18.29
C PRO A 8 9.05 -7.02 18.62
N ARG A 9 9.07 -6.75 18.11
CA ARG A 9 8.24 -6.02 18.54
C ARG A 9 7.38 -6.62 19.40
N THR A 10 7.09 -6.18 20.33
CA THR A 10 6.31 -6.85 21.02
C THR A 10 5.08 -6.60 20.78
N ARG A 11 4.36 -7.43 20.68
CA ARG A 11 3.11 -7.32 20.30
C ARG A 11 2.24 -7.84 21.27
N GLY A 12 1.10 -7.32 21.45
CA GLY A 12 0.08 -7.91 22.25
C GLY A 12 -0.35 -9.20 21.62
N PRO A 13 -1.07 -10.06 22.35
CA PRO A 13 -1.57 -11.30 21.80
C PRO A 13 -2.39 -11.03 20.55
N GLY A 14 -2.09 -11.73 19.51
CA GLY A 14 -2.81 -11.63 18.27
C GLY A 14 -2.44 -10.49 17.37
N SER A 15 -1.67 -9.53 17.86
CA SER A 15 -1.39 -8.36 17.05
C SER A 15 -0.58 -8.72 15.81
N GLY A 16 0.30 -9.68 15.88
CA GLY A 16 1.06 -10.10 14.73
C GLY A 16 0.22 -10.80 13.67
N LEU A 17 -0.96 -11.29 14.04
CA LEU A 17 -1.84 -11.99 13.10
C LEU A 17 -2.57 -11.03 12.18
N ASP A 18 -2.83 -9.79 12.65
CA ASP A 18 -3.59 -8.82 11.88
C ASP A 18 -2.75 -7.65 11.42
N ASP A 19 -1.46 -7.69 11.65
CA ASP A 19 -0.58 -6.59 11.35
C ASP A 19 0.26 -6.88 10.11
N ASN A 20 0.90 -5.85 9.58
CA ASN A 20 1.83 -5.96 8.43
C ASN A 20 1.17 -6.46 7.15
N TRP A 21 -0.10 -6.17 6.98
CA TRP A 21 -0.76 -6.41 5.71
C TRP A 21 -0.34 -5.31 4.75
N ARG A 22 0.13 -5.71 3.58
CA ARG A 22 0.77 -4.79 2.64
C ARG A 22 -0.12 -4.49 1.46
N VAL A 23 -0.31 -3.20 1.20
CA VAL A 23 -1.03 -2.71 0.04
C VAL A 23 0.02 -2.30 -0.98
N ILE A 24 0.08 -3.01 -2.10
CA ILE A 24 1.12 -2.84 -3.11
C ILE A 24 0.45 -2.51 -4.44
N VAL A 25 0.89 -1.42 -5.06
CA VAL A 25 0.43 -1.01 -6.38
C VAL A 25 1.50 -1.37 -7.41
N ARG A 26 1.06 -1.96 -8.52
CA ARG A 26 1.95 -2.34 -9.62
C ARG A 26 1.87 -1.36 -10.75
N ASN A 27 2.96 -1.24 -11.47
CA ASN A 27 3.00 -0.41 -12.67
C ASN A 27 2.14 -1.01 -13.77
N ASP A 28 1.54 -0.15 -14.59
CA ASP A 28 0.80 -0.57 -15.76
C ASP A 28 0.96 0.47 -16.87
N ASP A 29 0.35 0.20 -18.04
CA ASP A 29 0.50 1.05 -19.21
C ASP A 29 -0.60 2.08 -19.37
N HIS A 30 -1.65 2.02 -18.55
CA HIS A 30 -2.82 2.86 -18.83
C HIS A 30 -3.17 3.85 -17.73
N ASN A 31 -2.64 3.71 -16.52
CA ASN A 31 -2.86 4.70 -15.50
C ASN A 31 -1.82 5.80 -15.62
N THR A 32 -2.27 7.06 -15.63
CA THR A 32 -1.35 8.19 -15.66
C THR A 32 -0.77 8.41 -14.27
N PHE A 33 0.36 9.12 -14.20
CA PHE A 33 0.93 9.53 -12.93
C PHE A 33 -0.05 10.36 -12.12
N ASP A 34 -0.77 11.27 -12.80
CA ASP A 34 -1.76 12.12 -12.13
C ASP A 34 -2.86 11.29 -11.50
N HIS A 35 -3.36 10.30 -12.21
CA HIS A 35 -4.43 9.45 -11.68
C HIS A 35 -3.95 8.62 -10.50
N VAL A 36 -2.76 8.03 -10.61
CA VAL A 36 -2.19 7.24 -9.51
C VAL A 36 -1.98 8.13 -8.29
N ALA A 37 -1.35 9.30 -8.48
CA ALA A 37 -1.07 10.21 -7.38
C ALA A 37 -2.35 10.68 -6.70
N ALA A 38 -3.36 11.07 -7.48
CA ALA A 38 -4.62 11.54 -6.94
C ALA A 38 -5.37 10.42 -6.20
N SER A 39 -5.35 9.21 -6.75
CA SER A 39 -6.01 8.06 -6.11
C SER A 39 -5.39 7.73 -4.77
N LEU A 40 -4.06 7.74 -4.69
CA LEU A 40 -3.36 7.47 -3.44
C LEU A 40 -3.61 8.56 -2.41
N ALA A 41 -3.54 9.82 -2.82
CA ALA A 41 -3.76 10.94 -1.91
C ALA A 41 -5.19 10.96 -1.38
N ARG A 42 -6.15 10.59 -2.21
CA ARG A 42 -7.55 10.59 -1.81
C ARG A 42 -7.90 9.42 -0.91
N THR A 43 -7.24 8.28 -1.10
CA THR A 43 -7.59 7.04 -0.42
C THR A 43 -6.82 6.83 0.88
N LEU A 44 -5.52 7.11 0.86
CA LEU A 44 -4.66 6.74 2.00
C LEU A 44 -4.51 7.90 2.97
N PRO A 45 -4.67 7.63 4.27
CA PRO A 45 -4.52 8.68 5.28
C PRO A 45 -3.09 9.20 5.29
N GLY A 46 -2.93 10.50 5.41
CA GLY A 46 -1.61 11.12 5.55
C GLY A 46 -0.81 11.20 4.27
N VAL A 47 -1.36 10.79 3.13
CA VAL A 47 -0.65 10.87 1.86
C VAL A 47 -1.07 12.14 1.14
N SER A 48 -0.14 13.08 0.97
CA SER A 48 -0.37 14.30 0.20
C SER A 48 -0.30 14.00 -1.29
N ILE A 49 -0.76 14.95 -2.11
CA ILE A 49 -0.64 14.77 -3.56
C ILE A 49 0.82 14.67 -3.99
N GLN A 50 1.71 15.41 -3.33
CA GLN A 50 3.14 15.33 -3.63
C GLN A 50 3.71 13.96 -3.30
N GLN A 51 3.29 13.39 -2.17
CA GLN A 51 3.68 12.03 -1.83
C GLN A 51 3.08 11.02 -2.79
N GLY A 52 1.87 11.29 -3.25
CA GLY A 52 1.24 10.46 -4.28
C GLY A 52 2.07 10.41 -5.55
N TYR A 53 2.61 11.55 -5.98
CA TYR A 53 3.50 11.58 -7.15
C TYR A 53 4.81 10.85 -6.89
N ALA A 54 5.34 10.93 -5.68
CA ALA A 54 6.55 10.19 -5.33
C ALA A 54 6.31 8.68 -5.41
N TYR A 55 5.14 8.22 -4.94
CA TYR A 55 4.76 6.82 -5.09
C TYR A 55 4.59 6.43 -6.55
N ALA A 56 3.94 7.28 -7.35
CA ALA A 56 3.75 7.00 -8.77
C ALA A 56 5.10 6.83 -9.48
N ASP A 57 6.07 7.66 -9.14
CA ASP A 57 7.41 7.57 -9.68
C ASP A 57 8.10 6.27 -9.26
N ALA A 58 7.98 5.91 -7.98
CA ALA A 58 8.56 4.67 -7.47
C ALA A 58 7.94 3.44 -8.15
N ILE A 59 6.62 3.44 -8.32
CA ILE A 59 5.91 2.36 -8.99
C ILE A 59 6.40 2.22 -10.43
N HIS A 60 6.55 3.35 -11.12
CA HIS A 60 7.00 3.33 -12.50
C HIS A 60 8.43 2.79 -12.62
N ASN A 61 9.32 3.21 -11.74
CA ASN A 61 10.72 2.85 -11.84
C ASN A 61 11.05 1.46 -11.32
N ALA A 62 10.36 1.03 -10.26
CA ALA A 62 10.63 -0.27 -9.63
C ALA A 62 9.66 -1.37 -10.07
N GLY A 63 8.60 -1.01 -10.77
CA GLY A 63 7.59 -1.97 -11.19
C GLY A 63 6.44 -2.13 -10.19
N GLN A 64 6.67 -1.80 -8.94
CA GLN A 64 5.64 -1.80 -7.91
C GLN A 64 6.18 -1.09 -6.68
N ALA A 65 5.26 -0.67 -5.79
CA ALA A 65 5.65 -0.08 -4.52
C ALA A 65 4.59 -0.37 -3.47
N MET A 66 5.05 -0.57 -2.23
CA MET A 66 4.15 -0.67 -1.09
C MET A 66 3.75 0.73 -0.67
N VAL A 67 2.46 1.02 -0.73
CA VAL A 67 1.95 2.36 -0.45
C VAL A 67 1.35 2.47 0.95
N TRP A 68 1.09 1.34 1.60
CA TRP A 68 0.54 1.32 2.95
C TRP A 68 0.74 -0.05 3.56
N SER A 69 0.91 -0.10 4.86
CA SER A 69 0.90 -1.38 5.57
C SER A 69 0.30 -1.18 6.96
N GLY A 70 -0.28 -2.21 7.51
CA GLY A 70 -0.88 -2.17 8.81
C GLY A 70 -1.83 -3.32 9.02
N MET A 71 -2.89 -3.09 9.79
CA MET A 71 -3.84 -4.13 10.14
C MET A 71 -4.67 -4.54 8.94
N LYS A 72 -5.17 -5.76 9.00
CA LYS A 72 -5.86 -6.39 7.88
C LYS A 72 -7.09 -5.62 7.42
N GLU A 73 -7.94 -5.21 8.36
CA GLU A 73 -9.21 -4.61 8.00
C GLU A 73 -9.04 -3.31 7.22
N PRO A 74 -8.26 -2.32 7.69
CA PRO A 74 -8.03 -1.14 6.87
C PRO A 74 -7.25 -1.46 5.59
N ALA A 75 -6.36 -2.45 5.62
CA ALA A 75 -5.65 -2.84 4.40
C ALA A 75 -6.61 -3.30 3.31
N GLU A 76 -7.59 -4.11 3.68
CA GLU A 76 -8.62 -4.58 2.75
C GLU A 76 -9.44 -3.43 2.20
N LEU A 77 -9.78 -2.47 3.04
CA LEU A 77 -10.56 -1.30 2.63
C LEU A 77 -9.77 -0.47 1.59
N TYR A 78 -8.54 -0.13 1.92
CA TYR A 78 -7.73 0.70 1.02
C TYR A 78 -7.44 -0.03 -0.29
N TRP A 79 -7.14 -1.33 -0.20
CA TRP A 79 -6.91 -2.14 -1.38
C TRP A 79 -8.12 -2.10 -2.31
N ALA A 80 -9.32 -2.32 -1.75
CA ALA A 80 -10.55 -2.33 -2.52
C ALA A 80 -10.83 -0.98 -3.16
N GLN A 81 -10.55 0.11 -2.44
CA GLN A 81 -10.77 1.45 -2.98
C GLN A 81 -9.81 1.77 -4.11
N LEU A 82 -8.54 1.37 -3.98
CA LEU A 82 -7.56 1.61 -5.04
C LEU A 82 -7.85 0.74 -6.26
N ASP A 83 -8.24 -0.50 -6.04
CA ASP A 83 -8.66 -1.39 -7.11
C ASP A 83 -9.87 -0.81 -7.83
N GLY A 84 -10.84 -0.32 -7.07
CA GLY A 84 -12.03 0.32 -7.64
C GLY A 84 -11.74 1.59 -8.41
N ALA A 85 -10.63 2.25 -8.10
CA ALA A 85 -10.19 3.44 -8.83
C ALA A 85 -9.44 3.09 -10.13
N GLY A 86 -9.24 1.80 -10.39
CA GLY A 86 -8.61 1.34 -11.63
C GLY A 86 -7.11 1.12 -11.54
N LEU A 87 -6.53 1.22 -10.35
CA LEU A 87 -5.11 0.95 -10.22
C LEU A 87 -4.85 -0.56 -10.32
N THR A 88 -3.67 -0.92 -10.76
CA THR A 88 -3.27 -2.32 -10.86
C THR A 88 -2.67 -2.75 -9.54
N MET A 89 -3.37 -3.64 -8.84
CA MET A 89 -3.02 -4.02 -7.48
C MET A 89 -2.36 -5.39 -7.44
N ALA A 90 -1.33 -5.53 -6.62
CA ALA A 90 -0.82 -6.85 -6.27
C ALA A 90 -1.82 -7.50 -5.30
N PRO A 91 -1.82 -8.82 -5.20
CA PRO A 91 -2.66 -9.47 -4.18
C PRO A 91 -2.30 -8.97 -2.79
N LEU A 92 -3.31 -8.77 -1.95
CA LEU A 92 -3.10 -8.34 -0.58
C LEU A 92 -2.42 -9.47 0.18
N GLU A 93 -1.34 -9.16 0.86
CA GLU A 93 -0.59 -10.19 1.58
C GLU A 93 -0.03 -9.64 2.89
N GLN A 94 0.20 -10.54 3.81
CA GLN A 94 0.81 -10.20 5.09
C GLN A 94 2.32 -10.35 4.97
N GLY A 95 3.05 -9.35 5.38
CA GLY A 95 4.50 -9.33 5.26
C GLY A 95 5.26 -9.89 6.41
#